data_9e51ebf163526789cfeb86ec234d51ae
#
_entry.id   9e51ebf163526789cfeb86ec234d51ae
#
_cell.length_a   1.000
_cell.length_b   1.000
_cell.length_c   1.000
_cell.angle_alpha   90.00
_cell.angle_beta   90.00
_cell.angle_gamma   90.00
#
_symmetry.space_group_name_H-M   'P 1'
#
loop_
_entity.id
_entity.type
_entity.pdbx_description
1 polymer ?
#
loop_
_entity_poly.entity_id
_entity_poly.type
_entity_poly.pdbx_seq_one_letter_code
_entity_poly.pdbx_strand_id
1 'polypeptide(L)'
;IFYYDLEKFPIAEYNINSWRGTQISNSLLFFQSIIGSRINNMNNLLYLDGDTIVVNPLVNIEEYNDGIYLAKDVGLMKYNKNILGIMNDYYNSGVIYIDIPYWIENNCEKKIKNFLLNNNASKLIHPDQDVINVSLNQDLRNLPLSYNYPMDFDLFNDKEKRLFFNKNRNISYEEATKQDIVPNILHAYGAFGVTPWSNNRVNPYNDIFRKYIYQANSDYSLKKLNFIRRVISYNESFFKAALIIKG
;
A
#
# COMPACT_ATOMS: atom_id res chain seq x y z
N ILE A 1 20.67 7.36 9.70
CA ILE A 1 19.35 7.85 9.28
C ILE A 1 19.57 9.13 8.48
N PHE A 2 18.94 9.24 7.32
CA PHE A 2 18.96 10.43 6.48
C PHE A 2 17.56 11.01 6.40
N TYR A 3 17.47 12.33 6.41
CA TYR A 3 16.23 13.07 6.24
C TYR A 3 16.30 13.83 4.93
N TYR A 4 15.21 13.82 4.16
CA TYR A 4 15.08 14.52 2.89
C TYR A 4 13.97 15.56 3.00
N ASP A 5 14.30 16.77 2.60
CA ASP A 5 13.35 17.88 2.55
C ASP A 5 12.58 17.82 1.21
N LEU A 6 11.35 17.35 1.27
CA LEU A 6 10.51 17.19 0.07
C LEU A 6 10.06 18.54 -0.51
N GLU A 7 10.12 19.65 0.23
CA GLU A 7 9.79 20.98 -0.28
C GLU A 7 10.80 21.45 -1.35
N LYS A 8 12.01 20.90 -1.33
CA LYS A 8 13.04 21.16 -2.33
C LYS A 8 12.84 20.37 -3.62
N PHE A 9 11.88 19.48 -3.63
CA PHE A 9 11.62 18.60 -4.78
C PHE A 9 10.33 19.05 -5.50
N PRO A 10 10.37 19.31 -6.83
CA PRO A 10 9.25 19.93 -7.56
C PRO A 10 8.12 18.94 -7.88
N ILE A 11 7.63 18.17 -6.90
CA ILE A 11 6.51 17.22 -7.11
C ILE A 11 5.26 17.94 -7.64
N ALA A 12 5.04 19.18 -7.19
CA ALA A 12 3.90 20.00 -7.61
C ALA A 12 3.86 20.30 -9.12
N GLU A 13 5.00 20.27 -9.82
CA GLU A 13 5.09 20.50 -11.27
C GLU A 13 4.37 19.42 -12.09
N TYR A 14 4.16 18.24 -11.52
CA TYR A 14 3.57 17.09 -12.22
C TYR A 14 2.05 17.01 -12.15
N ASN A 15 1.36 18.01 -11.56
CA ASN A 15 -0.10 18.05 -11.45
C ASN A 15 -0.74 16.72 -10.96
N ILE A 16 -0.08 16.08 -9.99
CA ILE A 16 -0.56 14.86 -9.35
C ILE A 16 -1.35 15.23 -8.09
N ASN A 17 -2.48 14.56 -7.87
CA ASN A 17 -3.29 14.78 -6.68
C ASN A 17 -2.49 14.44 -5.39
N SER A 18 -2.76 15.21 -4.34
CA SER A 18 -2.32 14.84 -2.99
C SER A 18 -3.17 13.71 -2.42
N TRP A 19 -2.56 12.78 -1.71
CA TRP A 19 -3.29 11.81 -0.94
C TRP A 19 -3.62 12.37 0.45
N ARG A 20 -4.92 12.47 0.76
CA ARG A 20 -5.39 13.03 2.06
C ARG A 20 -4.78 14.39 2.43
N GLY A 21 -4.51 15.21 1.43
CA GLY A 21 -3.96 16.57 1.62
C GLY A 21 -2.45 16.64 1.77
N THR A 22 -1.71 15.57 1.52
CA THR A 22 -0.25 15.55 1.55
C THR A 22 0.34 14.97 0.26
N GLN A 23 1.53 15.43 -0.12
CA GLN A 23 2.31 14.92 -1.25
C GLN A 23 3.33 13.84 -0.82
N ILE A 24 3.34 13.45 0.46
CA ILE A 24 4.36 12.52 0.99
C ILE A 24 4.33 11.18 0.25
N SER A 25 3.15 10.61 0.01
CA SER A 25 3.04 9.35 -0.74
C SER A 25 3.60 9.46 -2.16
N ASN A 26 3.41 10.61 -2.81
CA ASN A 26 3.92 10.84 -4.15
C ASN A 26 5.45 10.95 -4.21
N SER A 27 6.15 11.14 -3.08
CA SER A 27 7.62 11.16 -3.05
C SER A 27 8.24 9.83 -3.49
N LEU A 28 7.52 8.74 -3.28
CA LEU A 28 7.92 7.41 -3.76
C LEU A 28 8.19 7.38 -5.26
N LEU A 29 7.41 8.11 -6.05
CA LEU A 29 7.56 8.17 -7.51
C LEU A 29 8.89 8.78 -7.97
N PHE A 30 9.55 9.52 -7.09
CA PHE A 30 10.74 10.32 -7.38
C PHE A 30 11.93 9.99 -6.46
N PHE A 31 11.90 8.83 -5.83
CA PHE A 31 12.91 8.50 -4.83
C PHE A 31 14.34 8.51 -5.39
N GLN A 32 14.54 8.12 -6.66
CA GLN A 32 15.84 8.18 -7.32
C GLN A 32 16.39 9.62 -7.35
N SER A 33 15.57 10.57 -7.79
CA SER A 33 15.93 11.99 -7.82
C SER A 33 16.13 12.57 -6.40
N ILE A 34 15.33 12.12 -5.43
CA ILE A 34 15.41 12.56 -4.03
C ILE A 34 16.68 12.05 -3.37
N ILE A 35 17.02 10.77 -3.53
CA ILE A 35 18.22 10.15 -2.97
C ILE A 35 19.49 10.63 -3.69
N GLY A 36 19.38 10.97 -4.97
CA GLY A 36 20.48 11.48 -5.80
C GLY A 36 21.57 10.42 -5.99
N SER A 37 22.82 10.87 -6.03
CA SER A 37 23.97 9.99 -6.30
C SER A 37 24.17 8.82 -5.33
N ARG A 38 23.54 8.86 -4.15
CA ARG A 38 23.61 7.76 -3.17
C ARG A 38 22.97 6.47 -3.69
N ILE A 39 22.03 6.56 -4.64
CA ILE A 39 21.37 5.40 -5.23
C ILE A 39 22.37 4.45 -5.92
N ASN A 40 23.48 4.98 -6.46
CA ASN A 40 24.49 4.19 -7.16
C ASN A 40 25.25 3.22 -6.25
N ASN A 41 25.14 3.37 -4.93
CA ASN A 41 25.75 2.50 -3.93
C ASN A 41 24.72 1.56 -3.28
N MET A 42 23.51 1.45 -3.84
CA MET A 42 22.43 0.62 -3.33
C MET A 42 22.16 -0.53 -4.31
N ASN A 43 22.03 -1.74 -3.78
CA ASN A 43 21.59 -2.88 -4.57
C ASN A 43 20.05 -2.98 -4.57
N ASN A 44 19.45 -2.76 -3.41
CA ASN A 44 18.02 -2.93 -3.20
C ASN A 44 17.45 -1.81 -2.35
N LEU A 45 16.15 -1.58 -2.49
CA LEU A 45 15.38 -0.66 -1.65
C LEU A 45 14.07 -1.32 -1.23
N LEU A 46 13.78 -1.31 0.05
CA LEU A 46 12.47 -1.64 0.58
C LEU A 46 11.76 -0.35 1.00
N TYR A 47 10.69 -0.01 0.28
CA TYR A 47 9.79 1.07 0.67
C TYR A 47 8.66 0.53 1.54
N LEU A 48 8.34 1.28 2.58
CA LEU A 48 7.25 0.97 3.51
C LEU A 48 6.40 2.22 3.76
N ASP A 49 5.10 2.09 3.60
CA ASP A 49 4.17 3.13 4.05
C ASP A 49 4.22 3.28 5.57
N GLY A 50 3.92 4.49 6.05
CA GLY A 50 3.97 4.82 7.49
C GLY A 50 2.94 4.09 8.35
N ASP A 51 2.02 3.36 7.74
CA ASP A 51 1.00 2.54 8.38
C ASP A 51 1.25 1.02 8.23
N THR A 52 2.50 0.65 8.00
CA THR A 52 2.97 -0.74 8.00
C THR A 52 3.75 -1.10 9.26
N ILE A 53 3.76 -2.38 9.64
CA ILE A 53 4.62 -2.94 10.70
C ILE A 53 5.21 -4.26 10.25
N VAL A 54 6.53 -4.41 10.37
CA VAL A 54 7.23 -5.67 10.18
C VAL A 54 7.03 -6.51 11.45
N VAL A 55 6.36 -7.66 11.32
CA VAL A 55 6.00 -8.54 12.45
C VAL A 55 6.75 -9.87 12.45
N ASN A 56 7.28 -10.26 11.29
CA ASN A 56 8.11 -11.46 11.15
C ASN A 56 9.33 -11.17 10.25
N PRO A 57 10.38 -12.00 10.31
CA PRO A 57 11.56 -11.82 9.46
C PRO A 57 11.22 -11.75 7.98
N LEU A 58 11.93 -10.89 7.26
CA LEU A 58 11.82 -10.75 5.80
C LEU A 58 12.76 -11.76 5.12
N VAL A 59 12.46 -13.05 5.32
CA VAL A 59 13.30 -14.15 4.83
C VAL A 59 13.28 -14.17 3.31
N ASN A 60 14.48 -14.25 2.69
CA ASN A 60 14.67 -14.35 1.24
C ASN A 60 14.14 -13.16 0.43
N ILE A 61 13.93 -12.01 1.04
CA ILE A 61 13.49 -10.83 0.28
C ILE A 61 14.57 -10.38 -0.71
N GLU A 62 15.83 -10.63 -0.41
CA GLU A 62 16.98 -10.34 -1.28
C GLU A 62 17.08 -11.25 -2.51
N GLU A 63 16.31 -12.32 -2.58
CA GLU A 63 16.24 -13.20 -3.76
C GLU A 63 15.39 -12.59 -4.88
N TYR A 64 14.59 -11.57 -4.58
CA TYR A 64 13.81 -10.84 -5.58
C TYR A 64 14.72 -9.85 -6.31
N ASN A 65 15.05 -10.18 -7.56
CA ASN A 65 15.89 -9.39 -8.46
C ASN A 65 15.21 -9.25 -9.83
N ASP A 66 15.77 -8.43 -10.72
CA ASP A 66 15.25 -8.16 -12.06
C ASP A 66 13.83 -7.56 -12.09
N GLY A 67 13.49 -6.68 -11.15
CA GLY A 67 12.17 -6.08 -11.17
C GLY A 67 11.82 -5.19 -9.99
N ILE A 68 10.56 -4.79 -9.99
CA ILE A 68 9.91 -4.01 -8.94
C ILE A 68 8.78 -4.87 -8.38
N TYR A 69 8.87 -5.22 -7.10
CA TYR A 69 8.03 -6.23 -6.48
C TYR A 69 7.01 -5.61 -5.53
N LEU A 70 5.74 -5.89 -5.79
CA LEU A 70 4.60 -5.42 -4.99
C LEU A 70 3.61 -6.56 -4.80
N ALA A 71 2.91 -6.57 -3.67
CA ALA A 71 1.78 -7.48 -3.50
C ALA A 71 0.55 -6.96 -4.26
N LYS A 72 -0.25 -7.88 -4.82
CA LYS A 72 -1.49 -7.52 -5.50
C LYS A 72 -2.43 -6.77 -4.55
N ASP A 73 -3.03 -5.70 -5.04
CA ASP A 73 -4.06 -4.97 -4.30
C ASP A 73 -5.32 -5.82 -4.17
N VAL A 74 -5.96 -5.78 -3.02
CA VAL A 74 -7.19 -6.54 -2.75
C VAL A 74 -8.47 -5.82 -3.19
N GLY A 75 -8.33 -4.68 -3.83
CA GLY A 75 -9.43 -3.85 -4.33
C GLY A 75 -10.19 -4.47 -5.49
N LEU A 76 -11.20 -3.74 -5.96
CA LEU A 76 -12.06 -4.17 -7.07
C LEU A 76 -11.40 -3.94 -8.43
N MET A 77 -11.37 -4.95 -9.27
CA MET A 77 -10.86 -4.87 -10.65
C MET A 77 -11.61 -3.85 -11.51
N LYS A 78 -12.87 -3.52 -11.20
CA LYS A 78 -13.69 -2.61 -12.00
C LYS A 78 -13.05 -1.23 -12.19
N TYR A 79 -12.45 -0.68 -11.13
CA TYR A 79 -11.74 0.61 -11.22
C TYR A 79 -10.52 0.50 -12.14
N ASN A 80 -9.69 -0.51 -11.93
CA ASN A 80 -8.45 -0.70 -12.66
C ASN A 80 -8.71 -0.87 -14.16
N LYS A 81 -9.68 -1.71 -14.50
CA LYS A 81 -10.05 -1.99 -15.89
C LYS A 81 -10.69 -0.80 -16.59
N ASN A 82 -11.69 -0.16 -15.95
CA ASN A 82 -12.52 0.84 -16.61
C ASN A 82 -11.90 2.24 -16.61
N ILE A 83 -11.10 2.57 -15.61
CA ILE A 83 -10.53 3.91 -15.43
C ILE A 83 -9.06 3.95 -15.86
N LEU A 84 -8.28 2.94 -15.45
CA LEU A 84 -6.84 2.91 -15.73
C LEU A 84 -6.50 2.13 -17.00
N GLY A 85 -7.43 1.34 -17.54
CA GLY A 85 -7.16 0.47 -18.69
C GLY A 85 -6.25 -0.73 -18.38
N ILE A 86 -6.02 -1.03 -17.10
CA ILE A 86 -5.19 -2.15 -16.67
C ILE A 86 -5.99 -3.44 -16.78
N MET A 87 -5.55 -4.34 -17.65
CA MET A 87 -6.20 -5.64 -17.87
C MET A 87 -5.56 -6.77 -17.05
N ASN A 88 -4.36 -6.53 -16.55
CA ASN A 88 -3.55 -7.46 -15.78
C ASN A 88 -3.68 -7.18 -14.27
N ASP A 89 -2.76 -7.75 -13.49
CA ASP A 89 -2.66 -7.54 -12.06
C ASP A 89 -2.47 -6.04 -11.72
N TYR A 90 -3.07 -5.63 -10.64
CA TYR A 90 -2.93 -4.29 -10.07
C TYR A 90 -2.38 -4.45 -8.66
N TYR A 91 -1.35 -3.69 -8.34
CA TYR A 91 -0.53 -3.86 -7.15
C TYR A 91 -0.73 -2.72 -6.15
N ASN A 92 -0.60 -3.03 -4.87
CA ASN A 92 -0.65 -2.06 -3.79
C ASN A 92 0.73 -1.44 -3.56
N SER A 93 0.80 -0.11 -3.46
CA SER A 93 2.05 0.66 -3.33
C SER A 93 2.60 0.77 -1.91
N GLY A 94 1.91 0.25 -0.89
CA GLY A 94 2.31 0.44 0.51
C GLY A 94 3.53 -0.36 0.95
N VAL A 95 3.90 -1.40 0.21
CA VAL A 95 5.17 -2.14 0.36
C VAL A 95 5.73 -2.42 -1.01
N ILE A 96 6.92 -1.91 -1.29
CA ILE A 96 7.59 -2.11 -2.57
C ILE A 96 9.03 -2.53 -2.34
N TYR A 97 9.43 -3.64 -2.93
CA TYR A 97 10.82 -4.05 -3.00
C TYR A 97 11.36 -3.81 -4.40
N ILE A 98 12.46 -3.10 -4.50
CA ILE A 98 13.02 -2.60 -5.76
C ILE A 98 14.44 -3.10 -5.92
N ASP A 99 14.73 -3.78 -7.02
CA ASP A 99 16.08 -3.97 -7.53
C ASP A 99 16.57 -2.64 -8.12
N ILE A 100 17.56 -2.02 -7.50
CA ILE A 100 18.04 -0.70 -7.90
C ILE A 100 18.79 -0.72 -9.25
N PRO A 101 19.68 -1.67 -9.53
CA PRO A 101 20.23 -1.85 -10.87
C PRO A 101 19.15 -1.92 -11.94
N TYR A 102 18.14 -2.79 -11.77
CA TYR A 102 17.01 -2.90 -12.68
C TYR A 102 16.27 -1.57 -12.88
N TRP A 103 15.98 -0.86 -11.77
CA TRP A 103 15.29 0.45 -11.81
C TRP A 103 16.05 1.47 -12.66
N ILE A 104 17.38 1.55 -12.50
CA ILE A 104 18.23 2.49 -13.21
C ILE A 104 18.34 2.11 -14.70
N GLU A 105 18.67 0.86 -15.00
CA GLU A 105 18.85 0.36 -16.37
C GLU A 105 17.57 0.49 -17.21
N ASN A 106 16.42 0.25 -16.61
CA ASN A 106 15.13 0.35 -17.28
C ASN A 106 14.52 1.75 -17.24
N ASN A 107 15.23 2.76 -16.71
CA ASN A 107 14.82 4.16 -16.64
C ASN A 107 13.43 4.34 -15.99
N CYS A 108 13.13 3.61 -14.90
CA CYS A 108 11.80 3.54 -14.33
C CYS A 108 11.27 4.92 -13.88
N GLU A 109 12.08 5.75 -13.20
CA GLU A 109 11.64 7.10 -12.82
C GLU A 109 11.37 7.99 -14.05
N LYS A 110 12.12 7.79 -15.15
CA LYS A 110 11.84 8.51 -16.40
C LYS A 110 10.51 8.09 -17.04
N LYS A 111 10.15 6.79 -16.99
CA LYS A 111 8.84 6.30 -17.43
C LYS A 111 7.72 6.97 -16.62
N ILE A 112 7.86 7.03 -15.29
CA ILE A 112 6.93 7.73 -14.41
C ILE A 112 6.79 9.21 -14.78
N LYS A 113 7.90 9.94 -14.90
CA LYS A 113 7.90 11.35 -15.27
C LYS A 113 7.23 11.59 -16.63
N ASN A 114 7.54 10.78 -17.61
CA ASN A 114 6.92 10.86 -18.93
C ASN A 114 5.42 10.60 -18.88
N PHE A 115 4.98 9.62 -18.09
CA PHE A 115 3.55 9.38 -17.88
C PHE A 115 2.86 10.61 -17.28
N LEU A 116 3.43 11.20 -16.23
CA LEU A 116 2.87 12.36 -15.54
C LEU A 116 2.81 13.61 -16.42
N LEU A 117 3.80 13.82 -17.29
CA LEU A 117 3.82 14.96 -18.23
C LEU A 117 2.79 14.82 -19.36
N ASN A 118 2.50 13.60 -19.79
CA ASN A 118 1.62 13.33 -20.94
C ASN A 118 0.18 12.98 -20.55
N ASN A 119 -0.12 12.83 -19.26
CA ASN A 119 -1.43 12.40 -18.78
C ASN A 119 -1.94 13.31 -17.66
N ASN A 120 -3.26 13.42 -17.56
CA ASN A 120 -3.86 14.18 -16.46
C ASN A 120 -3.97 13.31 -15.19
N ALA A 121 -2.91 13.31 -14.40
CA ALA A 121 -2.83 12.54 -13.15
C ALA A 121 -3.76 13.09 -12.04
N SER A 122 -4.37 14.27 -12.21
CA SER A 122 -5.33 14.81 -11.24
C SER A 122 -6.65 14.03 -11.16
N LYS A 123 -6.89 13.11 -12.10
CA LYS A 123 -8.08 12.23 -12.11
C LYS A 123 -7.86 10.90 -11.40
N LEU A 124 -6.64 10.59 -11.00
CA LEU A 124 -6.31 9.34 -10.33
C LEU A 124 -6.84 9.34 -8.89
N ILE A 125 -7.39 8.20 -8.46
CA ILE A 125 -7.98 8.04 -7.12
C ILE A 125 -6.91 7.68 -6.10
N HIS A 126 -5.95 6.85 -6.50
CA HIS A 126 -4.80 6.43 -5.70
C HIS A 126 -3.52 6.92 -6.40
N PRO A 127 -3.15 8.21 -6.22
CA PRO A 127 -2.23 8.89 -7.14
C PRO A 127 -0.90 8.15 -7.37
N ASP A 128 -0.16 7.83 -6.32
CA ASP A 128 1.11 7.12 -6.39
C ASP A 128 0.93 5.68 -6.89
N GLN A 129 -0.03 4.96 -6.34
CA GLN A 129 -0.33 3.58 -6.69
C GLN A 129 -0.77 3.45 -8.15
N ASP A 130 -1.69 4.31 -8.61
CA ASP A 130 -2.18 4.30 -9.99
C ASP A 130 -1.05 4.61 -10.98
N VAL A 131 -0.21 5.61 -10.67
CA VAL A 131 0.92 5.99 -11.51
C VAL A 131 1.91 4.83 -11.66
N ILE A 132 2.29 4.17 -10.56
CA ILE A 132 3.19 2.99 -10.60
C ILE A 132 2.58 1.90 -11.47
N ASN A 133 1.32 1.53 -11.23
CA ASN A 133 0.67 0.45 -11.93
C ASN A 133 0.49 0.70 -13.43
N VAL A 134 0.28 1.96 -13.85
CA VAL A 134 0.12 2.30 -15.26
C VAL A 134 1.48 2.48 -15.94
N SER A 135 2.37 3.27 -15.34
CA SER A 135 3.63 3.66 -16.00
C SER A 135 4.70 2.58 -16.00
N LEU A 136 4.65 1.66 -15.04
CA LEU A 136 5.61 0.57 -14.85
C LEU A 136 5.00 -0.82 -15.01
N ASN A 137 3.84 -0.93 -15.61
CA ASN A 137 3.07 -2.19 -15.68
C ASN A 137 3.89 -3.43 -16.09
N GLN A 138 4.82 -3.27 -17.04
CA GLN A 138 5.67 -4.36 -17.53
C GLN A 138 6.86 -4.66 -16.60
N ASP A 139 7.23 -3.72 -15.74
CA ASP A 139 8.36 -3.82 -14.81
C ASP A 139 7.94 -4.43 -13.47
N LEU A 140 6.61 -4.47 -13.19
CA LEU A 140 6.08 -4.94 -11.93
C LEU A 140 6.08 -6.47 -11.85
N ARG A 141 6.39 -6.98 -10.67
CA ARG A 141 6.42 -8.40 -10.33
C ARG A 141 5.65 -8.65 -9.05
N ASN A 142 5.13 -9.86 -8.89
CA ASN A 142 4.36 -10.22 -7.72
C ASN A 142 5.25 -10.51 -6.49
N LEU A 143 5.02 -9.76 -5.42
CA LEU A 143 5.50 -10.06 -4.09
C LEU A 143 4.39 -10.85 -3.35
N PRO A 144 4.72 -11.89 -2.58
CA PRO A 144 3.72 -12.61 -1.80
C PRO A 144 2.90 -11.69 -0.89
N LEU A 145 1.61 -12.00 -0.72
CA LEU A 145 0.70 -11.19 0.09
C LEU A 145 1.16 -11.04 1.55
N SER A 146 1.94 -12.01 2.07
CA SER A 146 2.53 -11.93 3.41
C SER A 146 3.41 -10.69 3.64
N TYR A 147 3.99 -10.13 2.58
CA TYR A 147 4.81 -8.92 2.66
C TYR A 147 4.01 -7.61 2.61
N ASN A 148 2.72 -7.69 2.33
CA ASN A 148 1.82 -6.52 2.37
C ASN A 148 0.42 -6.97 2.78
N TYR A 149 0.33 -7.54 3.99
CA TYR A 149 -0.85 -8.25 4.47
C TYR A 149 -1.88 -7.29 5.05
N PRO A 150 -3.09 -7.22 4.44
CA PRO A 150 -4.16 -6.40 4.97
C PRO A 150 -4.62 -6.92 6.32
N MET A 151 -4.40 -6.16 7.38
CA MET A 151 -4.70 -6.61 8.73
C MET A 151 -6.18 -6.91 9.00
N ASP A 152 -7.08 -6.39 8.17
CA ASP A 152 -8.53 -6.66 8.30
C ASP A 152 -8.90 -8.08 7.83
N PHE A 153 -8.01 -8.81 7.16
CA PHE A 153 -8.30 -10.17 6.66
C PHE A 153 -8.48 -11.20 7.77
N ASP A 154 -7.84 -11.02 8.90
CA ASP A 154 -7.96 -11.95 10.03
C ASP A 154 -9.28 -11.77 10.81
N LEU A 155 -10.04 -10.74 10.48
CA LEU A 155 -11.41 -10.60 10.96
C LEU A 155 -12.38 -11.58 10.28
N PHE A 156 -12.10 -11.98 9.02
CA PHE A 156 -13.01 -12.78 8.23
C PHE A 156 -12.83 -14.27 8.52
N ASN A 157 -13.94 -14.97 8.78
CA ASN A 157 -13.98 -16.41 8.66
C ASN A 157 -13.98 -16.85 7.17
N ASP A 158 -13.87 -18.13 6.90
CA ASP A 158 -13.76 -18.68 5.55
C ASP A 158 -14.95 -18.28 4.65
N LYS A 159 -16.18 -18.35 5.17
CA LYS A 159 -17.39 -17.95 4.42
C LYS A 159 -17.37 -16.46 4.07
N GLU A 160 -16.92 -15.63 5.00
CA GLU A 160 -16.83 -14.18 4.80
C GLU A 160 -15.71 -13.83 3.81
N LYS A 161 -14.57 -14.53 3.84
CA LYS A 161 -13.50 -14.42 2.84
C LYS A 161 -14.03 -14.76 1.44
N ARG A 162 -14.77 -15.86 1.29
CA ARG A 162 -15.41 -16.22 0.01
C ARG A 162 -16.34 -15.12 -0.49
N LEU A 163 -17.20 -14.57 0.37
CA LEU A 163 -18.11 -13.48 0.00
C LEU A 163 -17.35 -12.21 -0.40
N PHE A 164 -16.24 -11.92 0.26
CA PHE A 164 -15.41 -10.77 -0.06
C PHE A 164 -14.74 -10.92 -1.44
N PHE A 165 -14.14 -12.06 -1.73
CA PHE A 165 -13.41 -12.30 -2.97
C PHE A 165 -14.29 -12.64 -4.19
N ASN A 166 -15.53 -13.07 -4.00
CA ASN A 166 -16.50 -13.32 -5.10
C ASN A 166 -16.91 -12.06 -5.87
N LYS A 167 -16.41 -10.87 -5.49
CA LYS A 167 -16.78 -9.57 -6.07
C LYS A 167 -15.85 -9.07 -7.18
N ASN A 168 -15.22 -9.96 -7.92
CA ASN A 168 -14.31 -9.59 -9.02
C ASN A 168 -13.18 -8.66 -8.54
N ARG A 169 -12.34 -9.18 -7.65
CA ARG A 169 -11.18 -8.49 -7.10
C ARG A 169 -9.91 -8.83 -7.87
N ASN A 170 -8.85 -8.07 -7.66
CA ASN A 170 -7.54 -8.31 -8.27
C ASN A 170 -6.88 -9.61 -7.80
N ILE A 171 -7.29 -10.13 -6.66
CA ILE A 171 -6.80 -11.38 -6.09
C ILE A 171 -7.98 -12.33 -5.87
N SER A 172 -7.82 -13.58 -6.23
CA SER A 172 -8.86 -14.60 -6.04
C SER A 172 -8.90 -15.08 -4.57
N TYR A 173 -10.01 -15.75 -4.21
CA TYR A 173 -10.12 -16.41 -2.90
C TYR A 173 -9.00 -17.44 -2.72
N GLU A 174 -8.73 -18.24 -3.74
CA GLU A 174 -7.72 -19.28 -3.74
C GLU A 174 -6.31 -18.69 -3.54
N GLU A 175 -5.98 -17.59 -4.22
CA GLU A 175 -4.70 -16.90 -4.02
C GLU A 175 -4.58 -16.32 -2.60
N ALA A 176 -5.66 -15.73 -2.08
CA ALA A 176 -5.68 -15.11 -0.75
C ALA A 176 -5.64 -16.12 0.41
N THR A 177 -6.01 -17.38 0.15
CA THR A 177 -6.15 -18.43 1.19
C THR A 177 -5.32 -19.68 0.92
N LYS A 178 -4.49 -19.66 -0.12
CA LYS A 178 -3.72 -20.82 -0.62
C LYS A 178 -2.83 -21.49 0.42
N GLN A 179 -2.47 -20.78 1.47
CA GLN A 179 -1.78 -21.28 2.67
C GLN A 179 -2.24 -20.41 3.84
N ASP A 180 -2.14 -20.92 5.06
CA ASP A 180 -2.25 -20.08 6.26
C ASP A 180 -1.14 -19.02 6.17
N ILE A 181 -1.49 -17.84 5.62
CA ILE A 181 -0.52 -16.78 5.36
C ILE A 181 -0.08 -16.22 6.70
N VAL A 182 1.17 -16.49 7.07
CA VAL A 182 1.81 -15.83 8.21
C VAL A 182 2.34 -14.48 7.71
N PRO A 183 1.79 -13.36 8.19
CA PRO A 183 2.22 -12.04 7.73
C PRO A 183 3.68 -11.76 8.09
N ASN A 184 4.46 -11.25 7.13
CA ASN A 184 5.77 -10.66 7.40
C ASN A 184 5.62 -9.16 7.69
N ILE A 185 4.80 -8.48 6.91
CA ILE A 185 4.49 -7.06 7.05
C ILE A 185 2.98 -6.89 7.11
N LEU A 186 2.48 -6.33 8.20
CA LEU A 186 1.09 -5.91 8.35
C LEU A 186 0.93 -4.50 7.76
N HIS A 187 -0.16 -4.28 7.01
CA HIS A 187 -0.51 -2.98 6.47
C HIS A 187 -1.90 -2.56 6.94
N ALA A 188 -1.98 -1.38 7.54
CA ALA A 188 -3.22 -0.82 8.06
C ALA A 188 -3.95 0.00 6.99
N TYR A 189 -4.61 -0.64 6.02
CA TYR A 189 -5.36 0.05 4.96
C TYR A 189 -6.44 1.04 5.46
N GLY A 190 -6.76 1.00 6.73
CA GLY A 190 -7.67 1.94 7.38
C GLY A 190 -9.06 1.98 6.78
N ALA A 191 -9.62 0.80 6.48
CA ALA A 191 -10.99 0.70 5.96
C ALA A 191 -11.95 1.52 6.82
N PHE A 192 -12.82 2.31 6.17
CA PHE A 192 -13.72 3.28 6.82
C PHE A 192 -13.02 4.29 7.76
N GLY A 193 -11.68 4.46 7.66
CA GLY A 193 -10.90 5.28 8.58
C GLY A 193 -10.82 4.72 10.00
N VAL A 194 -11.10 3.43 10.17
CA VAL A 194 -10.87 2.67 11.39
C VAL A 194 -9.44 2.13 11.32
N THR A 195 -8.54 2.81 12.00
CA THR A 195 -7.10 2.51 12.00
C THR A 195 -6.65 2.08 13.39
N PRO A 196 -5.55 1.35 13.54
CA PRO A 196 -5.06 0.92 14.87
C PRO A 196 -4.80 2.07 15.84
N TRP A 197 -4.45 3.25 15.31
CA TRP A 197 -4.24 4.47 16.10
C TRP A 197 -5.52 5.24 16.38
N SER A 198 -6.68 4.73 15.97
CA SER A 198 -7.98 5.26 16.38
C SER A 198 -8.55 4.48 17.56
N ASN A 199 -9.47 5.11 18.30
CA ASN A 199 -10.17 4.43 19.39
C ASN A 199 -11.22 3.47 18.82
N ASN A 200 -10.79 2.26 18.47
CA ASN A 200 -11.62 1.17 17.96
C ASN A 200 -11.30 -0.15 18.68
N ARG A 201 -12.17 -1.15 18.51
CA ARG A 201 -12.05 -2.47 19.14
C ARG A 201 -12.01 -3.63 18.15
N VAL A 202 -12.29 -3.37 16.87
CA VAL A 202 -12.47 -4.45 15.89
C VAL A 202 -11.19 -4.91 15.23
N ASN A 203 -10.14 -4.09 15.20
CA ASN A 203 -8.92 -4.47 14.53
C ASN A 203 -8.10 -5.46 15.38
N PRO A 204 -7.77 -6.65 14.87
CA PRO A 204 -7.08 -7.70 15.64
C PRO A 204 -5.64 -7.32 16.00
N TYR A 205 -5.04 -6.37 15.28
CA TYR A 205 -3.66 -5.94 15.47
C TYR A 205 -3.52 -4.61 16.21
N ASN A 206 -4.60 -4.10 16.82
CA ASN A 206 -4.56 -2.85 17.56
C ASN A 206 -3.41 -2.80 18.58
N ASP A 207 -3.23 -3.88 19.35
CA ASP A 207 -2.26 -3.89 20.44
C ASP A 207 -0.82 -3.81 19.94
N ILE A 208 -0.49 -4.49 18.83
CA ILE A 208 0.86 -4.44 18.27
C ILE A 208 1.17 -3.04 17.72
N PHE A 209 0.24 -2.43 16.97
CA PHE A 209 0.41 -1.07 16.47
C PHE A 209 0.53 -0.06 17.61
N ARG A 210 -0.34 -0.15 18.62
CA ARG A 210 -0.34 0.76 19.77
C ARG A 210 0.94 0.64 20.59
N LYS A 211 1.48 -0.58 20.75
CA LYS A 211 2.77 -0.79 21.41
C LYS A 211 3.86 0.07 20.76
N TYR A 212 4.00 0.01 19.44
CA TYR A 212 5.02 0.79 18.73
C TYR A 212 4.74 2.29 18.74
N ILE A 213 3.48 2.70 18.62
CA ILE A 213 3.10 4.11 18.73
C ILE A 213 3.48 4.68 20.09
N TYR A 214 3.17 3.98 21.18
CA TYR A 214 3.50 4.43 22.54
C TYR A 214 5.00 4.36 22.84
N GLN A 215 5.75 3.45 22.21
CA GLN A 215 7.20 3.45 22.27
C GLN A 215 7.82 4.68 21.59
N ALA A 216 7.24 5.12 20.47
CA ALA A 216 7.68 6.31 19.74
C ALA A 216 7.22 7.62 20.43
N ASN A 217 6.07 7.63 21.04
CA ASN A 217 5.48 8.79 21.76
C ASN A 217 4.56 8.31 22.87
N SER A 218 5.04 8.33 24.10
CA SER A 218 4.29 7.90 25.30
C SER A 218 3.01 8.69 25.55
N ASP A 219 2.97 9.94 25.12
CA ASP A 219 1.85 10.85 25.33
C ASP A 219 0.82 10.81 24.19
N TYR A 220 1.00 9.89 23.25
CA TYR A 220 0.08 9.74 22.13
C TYR A 220 -1.35 9.41 22.60
N SER A 221 -2.32 10.18 22.12
CA SER A 221 -3.75 9.91 22.35
C SER A 221 -4.41 9.31 21.11
N LEU A 222 -5.18 8.22 21.30
CA LEU A 222 -5.88 7.58 20.21
C LEU A 222 -6.86 8.54 19.52
N LYS A 223 -6.84 8.58 18.19
CA LYS A 223 -7.73 9.42 17.39
C LYS A 223 -9.20 9.10 17.68
N LYS A 224 -9.98 10.11 18.03
CA LYS A 224 -11.43 9.97 18.22
C LYS A 224 -12.12 9.72 16.89
N LEU A 225 -13.03 8.76 16.85
CA LEU A 225 -13.88 8.48 15.70
C LEU A 225 -15.18 9.30 15.78
N ASN A 226 -15.70 9.73 14.61
CA ASN A 226 -17.05 10.28 14.54
C ASN A 226 -18.10 9.19 14.86
N PHE A 227 -19.35 9.61 15.09
CA PHE A 227 -20.40 8.71 15.55
C PHE A 227 -20.58 7.47 14.65
N ILE A 228 -20.68 7.65 13.33
CA ILE A 228 -20.89 6.54 12.38
C ILE A 228 -19.70 5.55 12.42
N ARG A 229 -18.47 6.07 12.32
CA ARG A 229 -17.26 5.23 12.39
C ARG A 229 -17.14 4.53 13.73
N ARG A 230 -17.56 5.19 14.80
CA ARG A 230 -17.59 4.62 16.14
C ARG A 230 -18.56 3.44 16.22
N VAL A 231 -19.79 3.57 15.73
CA VAL A 231 -20.77 2.47 15.68
C VAL A 231 -20.21 1.28 14.89
N ILE A 232 -19.67 1.53 13.71
CA ILE A 232 -19.06 0.47 12.87
C ILE A 232 -17.89 -0.20 13.61
N SER A 233 -17.01 0.58 14.23
CA SER A 233 -15.77 0.09 14.86
C SER A 233 -15.94 -0.61 16.21
N TYR A 234 -17.13 -0.57 16.78
CA TYR A 234 -17.44 -1.26 18.05
C TYR A 234 -18.27 -2.52 17.84
N ASN A 235 -18.71 -2.78 16.60
CA ASN A 235 -19.47 -3.98 16.27
C ASN A 235 -18.79 -4.70 15.08
N GLU A 236 -18.15 -5.82 15.37
CA GLU A 236 -17.39 -6.60 14.39
C GLU A 236 -18.25 -7.06 13.21
N SER A 237 -19.50 -7.47 13.45
CA SER A 237 -20.40 -7.91 12.39
C SER A 237 -20.77 -6.76 11.45
N PHE A 238 -21.02 -5.56 11.95
CA PHE A 238 -21.27 -4.38 11.12
C PHE A 238 -20.00 -3.98 10.34
N PHE A 239 -18.84 -4.04 10.97
CA PHE A 239 -17.57 -3.73 10.30
C PHE A 239 -17.30 -4.68 9.14
N LYS A 240 -17.43 -5.99 9.37
CA LYS A 240 -17.29 -7.03 8.34
C LYS A 240 -18.29 -6.86 7.19
N ALA A 241 -19.58 -6.67 7.52
CA ALA A 241 -20.61 -6.44 6.52
C ALA A 241 -20.29 -5.19 5.66
N ALA A 242 -19.85 -4.11 6.28
CA ALA A 242 -19.47 -2.89 5.58
C ALA A 242 -18.25 -3.09 4.67
N LEU A 243 -17.23 -3.88 5.09
CA LEU A 243 -16.08 -4.26 4.27
C LEU A 243 -16.51 -5.08 3.06
N ILE A 244 -17.40 -6.07 3.25
CA ILE A 244 -17.91 -6.91 2.17
C ILE A 244 -18.75 -6.09 1.18
N ILE A 245 -19.56 -5.14 1.65
CA ILE A 245 -20.43 -4.32 0.78
C ILE A 245 -19.61 -3.28 0.00
N LYS A 246 -18.70 -2.59 0.66
CA LYS A 246 -17.88 -1.52 0.05
C LYS A 246 -16.88 -2.08 -0.97
N GLY A 247 -16.33 -3.21 -0.66
CA GLY A 247 -15.46 -3.93 -1.57
C GLY A 247 -16.30 -4.63 -2.64
#